data_bca5c5ef571818173e79e3aa6c384ed0
#
_entry.id   bca5c5ef571818173e79e3aa6c384ed0
#
_cell.length_a   1.000
_cell.length_b   1.000
_cell.length_c   1.000
_cell.angle_alpha   90.00
_cell.angle_beta   90.00
_cell.angle_gamma   90.00
#
_symmetry.space_group_name_H-M   'P 1'
#
loop_
_entity.id
_entity.type
_entity.pdbx_description
1 polymer ?
#
loop_
_entity_poly.entity_id
_entity_poly.type
_entity_poly.pdbx_seq_one_letter_code
_entity_poly.pdbx_strand_id
1 'polypeptide(L)'
;MFRKIALIALAPLAMSGCATTSLFSPYPDQIAVIQSSLVAGTGDQSLVSLAPKAESGSDALLYRLERARLSQLLDKFEDSRVDFDWVGNAFDQGDMKATVQASALVSGVASMVTNDNAIAYPGDAYERVFVHAFQAFNYLALKQADGAEVELRRAADQQRNL
;
A
#
# COMPACT_ATOMS: atom_id res chain seq x y z
N MET A 1 -67.54 30.62 3.26
CA MET A 1 -66.48 30.40 4.25
C MET A 1 -65.73 29.11 3.88
N PHE A 2 -64.72 29.15 2.95
CA PHE A 2 -63.99 27.97 2.49
C PHE A 2 -62.54 28.12 2.90
N ARG A 3 -62.10 27.26 3.87
CA ARG A 3 -60.73 27.13 4.32
C ARG A 3 -59.94 26.34 3.29
N LYS A 4 -59.03 26.94 2.57
CA LYS A 4 -58.06 26.23 1.73
C LYS A 4 -57.00 25.62 2.61
N ILE A 5 -56.95 24.30 2.67
CA ILE A 5 -55.86 23.51 3.30
C ILE A 5 -54.76 23.36 2.23
N ALA A 6 -53.67 24.02 2.48
CA ALA A 6 -52.46 23.85 1.67
C ALA A 6 -51.75 22.57 2.10
N LEU A 7 -51.72 21.57 1.24
CA LEU A 7 -50.94 20.35 1.39
C LEU A 7 -49.48 20.68 1.05
N ILE A 8 -48.63 20.77 2.08
CA ILE A 8 -47.18 20.86 1.90
C ILE A 8 -46.69 19.45 1.62
N ALA A 9 -46.36 19.16 0.35
CA ALA A 9 -45.67 17.93 -0.03
C ALA A 9 -44.22 18.00 0.43
N LEU A 10 -43.90 17.27 1.50
CA LEU A 10 -42.55 17.06 1.99
C LEU A 10 -41.85 16.06 1.05
N ALA A 11 -41.06 16.55 0.11
CA ALA A 11 -40.23 15.71 -0.75
C ALA A 11 -39.11 15.09 0.11
N PRO A 12 -38.94 13.75 0.10
CA PRO A 12 -37.77 13.15 0.72
C PRO A 12 -36.53 13.52 -0.11
N LEU A 13 -35.63 14.34 0.46
CA LEU A 13 -34.28 14.47 -0.04
C LEU A 13 -33.61 13.08 0.08
N ALA A 14 -33.53 12.39 -1.04
CA ALA A 14 -32.63 11.23 -1.15
C ALA A 14 -31.21 11.76 -1.02
N MET A 15 -30.66 11.76 0.18
CA MET A 15 -29.22 11.86 0.41
C MET A 15 -28.59 10.59 -0.13
N SER A 16 -28.27 10.58 -1.43
CA SER A 16 -27.29 9.67 -1.98
C SER A 16 -25.94 10.04 -1.35
N GLY A 17 -25.69 9.55 -0.16
CA GLY A 17 -24.38 9.55 0.44
C GLY A 17 -23.49 8.74 -0.49
N CYS A 18 -22.74 9.41 -1.36
CA CYS A 18 -21.52 8.84 -1.88
C CYS A 18 -20.73 8.41 -0.65
N ALA A 19 -20.62 7.09 -0.44
CA ALA A 19 -19.69 6.54 0.52
C ALA A 19 -18.30 6.97 0.03
N THR A 20 -17.88 8.16 0.44
CA THR A 20 -16.48 8.50 0.47
C THR A 20 -15.87 7.41 1.33
N THR A 21 -15.11 6.50 0.73
CA THR A 21 -14.22 5.57 1.42
C THR A 21 -13.33 6.46 2.27
N SER A 22 -13.76 6.62 3.48
CA SER A 22 -13.36 7.71 4.32
C SER A 22 -12.01 7.39 4.90
N LEU A 23 -11.28 8.45 5.15
CA LEU A 23 -10.20 8.59 6.11
C LEU A 23 -10.38 7.82 7.45
N PHE A 24 -11.51 7.14 7.65
CA PHE A 24 -11.91 6.44 8.85
C PHE A 24 -12.26 4.96 8.63
N SER A 25 -12.11 4.40 7.42
CA SER A 25 -12.28 2.96 7.25
C SER A 25 -11.00 2.27 7.74
N PRO A 26 -11.06 1.43 8.77
CA PRO A 26 -9.90 0.69 9.25
C PRO A 26 -9.29 -0.12 8.11
N TYR A 27 -7.96 -0.17 8.06
CA TYR A 27 -7.24 -0.94 7.03
C TYR A 27 -7.77 -2.38 6.85
N PRO A 28 -8.11 -3.15 7.91
CA PRO A 28 -8.68 -4.48 7.76
C PRO A 28 -9.95 -4.53 6.90
N ASP A 29 -10.83 -3.52 6.99
CA ASP A 29 -12.07 -3.48 6.20
C ASP A 29 -11.77 -3.26 4.71
N GLN A 30 -10.75 -2.47 4.40
CA GLN A 30 -10.32 -2.25 3.01
C GLN A 30 -9.74 -3.54 2.40
N ILE A 31 -8.97 -4.29 3.16
CA ILE A 31 -8.42 -5.58 2.72
C ILE A 31 -9.50 -6.64 2.56
N ALA A 32 -10.53 -6.66 3.42
CA ALA A 32 -11.66 -7.56 3.26
C ALA A 32 -12.40 -7.35 1.92
N VAL A 33 -12.51 -6.11 1.46
CA VAL A 33 -13.08 -5.79 0.13
C VAL A 33 -12.21 -6.38 -0.99
N ILE A 34 -10.88 -6.25 -0.91
CA ILE A 34 -9.97 -6.82 -1.89
C ILE A 34 -10.07 -8.35 -1.91
N GLN A 35 -10.07 -8.99 -0.75
CA GLN A 35 -10.22 -10.43 -0.64
C GLN A 35 -11.55 -10.92 -1.24
N SER A 36 -12.65 -10.23 -0.94
CA SER A 36 -13.96 -10.59 -1.52
C SER A 36 -13.99 -10.42 -3.03
N SER A 37 -13.32 -9.42 -3.58
CA SER A 37 -13.22 -9.20 -5.02
C SER A 37 -12.42 -10.29 -5.73
N LEU A 38 -11.38 -10.82 -5.10
CA LEU A 38 -10.61 -11.95 -5.61
C LEU A 38 -11.50 -13.20 -5.70
N VAL A 39 -12.24 -13.51 -4.63
CA VAL A 39 -13.18 -14.66 -4.60
C VAL A 39 -14.29 -14.50 -5.65
N ALA A 40 -14.77 -13.28 -5.88
CA ALA A 40 -15.78 -12.98 -6.89
C ALA A 40 -15.24 -12.90 -8.33
N GLY A 41 -13.94 -13.03 -8.55
CA GLY A 41 -13.32 -12.88 -9.88
C GLY A 41 -13.29 -11.45 -10.41
N THR A 42 -13.42 -10.45 -9.52
CA THR A 42 -13.42 -9.01 -9.86
C THR A 42 -12.15 -8.28 -9.36
N GLY A 43 -11.07 -9.01 -9.13
CA GLY A 43 -9.81 -8.48 -8.61
C GLY A 43 -9.22 -7.31 -9.42
N ASP A 44 -9.44 -7.26 -10.73
CA ASP A 44 -9.04 -6.13 -11.59
C ASP A 44 -9.66 -4.80 -11.14
N GLN A 45 -10.90 -4.81 -10.66
CA GLN A 45 -11.56 -3.60 -10.14
C GLN A 45 -10.86 -3.10 -8.87
N SER A 46 -10.39 -4.02 -8.03
CA SER A 46 -9.62 -3.67 -6.84
C SER A 46 -8.25 -3.07 -7.20
N LEU A 47 -7.57 -3.54 -8.25
CA LEU A 47 -6.35 -2.90 -8.75
C LEU A 47 -6.59 -1.44 -9.14
N VAL A 48 -7.68 -1.16 -9.87
CA VAL A 48 -8.06 0.21 -10.25
C VAL A 48 -8.32 1.07 -9.01
N SER A 49 -8.97 0.53 -7.98
CA SER A 49 -9.27 1.26 -6.74
C SER A 49 -8.03 1.54 -5.88
N LEU A 50 -7.01 0.69 -5.95
CA LEU A 50 -5.75 0.86 -5.23
C LEU A 50 -4.80 1.87 -5.91
N ALA A 51 -4.89 2.02 -7.24
CA ALA A 51 -3.94 2.83 -8.00
C ALA A 51 -3.73 4.24 -7.43
N PRO A 52 -4.75 5.09 -7.19
CA PRO A 52 -4.53 6.44 -6.68
C PRO A 52 -3.92 6.47 -5.29
N LYS A 53 -4.22 5.47 -4.44
CA LYS A 53 -3.68 5.36 -3.09
C LYS A 53 -2.22 4.90 -3.08
N ALA A 54 -1.84 4.07 -4.05
CA ALA A 54 -0.49 3.56 -4.22
C ALA A 54 0.49 4.61 -4.79
N GLU A 55 -0.02 5.68 -5.41
CA GLU A 55 0.82 6.68 -6.06
C GLU A 55 1.19 7.84 -5.14
N SER A 56 0.38 8.16 -4.14
CA SER A 56 0.60 9.31 -3.28
C SER A 56 0.00 9.14 -1.89
N GLY A 57 0.56 9.86 -0.92
CA GLY A 57 0.09 9.87 0.47
C GLY A 57 1.05 9.16 1.43
N SER A 58 0.79 9.28 2.74
CA SER A 58 1.58 8.65 3.81
C SER A 58 1.62 7.13 3.71
N ASP A 59 0.52 6.55 3.24
CA ASP A 59 0.32 5.11 3.18
C ASP A 59 0.60 4.51 1.78
N ALA A 60 1.19 5.30 0.87
CA ALA A 60 1.46 4.87 -0.51
C ALA A 60 2.28 3.57 -0.56
N LEU A 61 3.25 3.40 0.34
CA LEU A 61 4.05 2.19 0.43
C LEU A 61 3.19 0.96 0.75
N LEU A 62 2.29 1.07 1.74
CA LEU A 62 1.37 0.01 2.12
C LEU A 62 0.44 -0.37 0.96
N TYR A 63 -0.16 0.62 0.29
CA TYR A 63 -1.03 0.36 -0.85
C TYR A 63 -0.28 -0.18 -2.08
N ARG A 64 1.01 0.13 -2.25
CA ARG A 64 1.85 -0.53 -3.26
C ARG A 64 2.11 -1.98 -2.95
N LEU A 65 2.38 -2.33 -1.69
CA LEU A 65 2.51 -3.73 -1.26
C LEU A 65 1.23 -4.51 -1.59
N GLU A 66 0.07 -3.96 -1.27
CA GLU A 66 -1.22 -4.58 -1.56
C GLU A 66 -1.47 -4.72 -3.06
N ARG A 67 -1.17 -3.68 -3.85
CA ARG A 67 -1.32 -3.71 -5.30
C ARG A 67 -0.36 -4.72 -5.95
N ALA A 68 0.89 -4.75 -5.50
CA ALA A 68 1.88 -5.72 -5.96
C ALA A 68 1.41 -7.16 -5.72
N ARG A 69 0.94 -7.43 -4.50
CA ARG A 69 0.46 -8.77 -4.14
C ARG A 69 -0.80 -9.14 -4.89
N LEU A 70 -1.75 -8.22 -5.05
CA LEU A 70 -2.96 -8.44 -5.84
C LEU A 70 -2.64 -8.68 -7.31
N SER A 71 -1.74 -7.90 -7.91
CA SER A 71 -1.26 -8.12 -9.28
C SER A 71 -0.66 -9.50 -9.46
N GLN A 72 0.13 -9.96 -8.50
CA GLN A 72 0.72 -11.31 -8.51
C GLN A 72 -0.36 -12.40 -8.46
N LEU A 73 -1.39 -12.24 -7.64
CA LEU A 73 -2.51 -13.19 -7.55
C LEU A 73 -3.39 -13.22 -8.81
N LEU A 74 -3.32 -12.19 -9.63
CA LEU A 74 -4.00 -12.07 -10.92
C LEU A 74 -3.07 -12.39 -12.11
N ASP A 75 -1.94 -13.05 -11.87
CA ASP A 75 -0.93 -13.41 -12.86
C ASP A 75 -0.31 -12.23 -13.64
N LYS A 76 -0.45 -11.00 -13.09
CA LYS A 76 0.16 -9.77 -13.63
C LYS A 76 1.56 -9.57 -13.04
N PHE A 77 2.46 -10.51 -13.32
CA PHE A 77 3.77 -10.59 -12.67
C PHE A 77 4.66 -9.37 -12.96
N GLU A 78 4.56 -8.79 -14.16
CA GLU A 78 5.34 -7.60 -14.51
C GLU A 78 4.88 -6.36 -13.72
N ASP A 79 3.56 -6.13 -13.61
CA ASP A 79 3.01 -5.03 -12.81
C ASP A 79 3.36 -5.21 -11.32
N SER A 80 3.23 -6.44 -10.82
CA SER A 80 3.64 -6.81 -9.46
C SER A 80 5.13 -6.52 -9.22
N ARG A 81 6.00 -6.89 -10.19
CA ARG A 81 7.44 -6.65 -10.12
C ARG A 81 7.78 -5.17 -9.99
N VAL A 82 7.12 -4.33 -10.78
CA VAL A 82 7.33 -2.87 -10.74
C VAL A 82 7.00 -2.29 -9.36
N ASP A 83 5.90 -2.72 -8.75
CA ASP A 83 5.52 -2.24 -7.43
C ASP A 83 6.44 -2.75 -6.32
N PHE A 84 6.83 -4.03 -6.35
CA PHE A 84 7.79 -4.57 -5.37
C PHE A 84 9.17 -3.95 -5.52
N ASP A 85 9.65 -3.65 -6.73
CA ASP A 85 10.91 -2.91 -6.96
C ASP A 85 10.85 -1.53 -6.32
N TRP A 86 9.73 -0.82 -6.49
CA TRP A 86 9.56 0.49 -5.87
C TRP A 86 9.57 0.40 -4.33
N VAL A 87 8.87 -0.59 -3.76
CA VAL A 87 8.81 -0.80 -2.30
C VAL A 87 10.19 -1.16 -1.75
N GLY A 88 10.91 -2.07 -2.37
CA GLY A 88 12.27 -2.42 -1.97
C GLY A 88 13.19 -1.20 -1.95
N ASN A 89 13.16 -0.39 -3.00
CA ASN A 89 13.94 0.87 -3.05
C ASN A 89 13.50 1.87 -1.97
N ALA A 90 12.22 1.93 -1.63
CA ALA A 90 11.72 2.81 -0.57
C ALA A 90 12.22 2.38 0.81
N PHE A 91 12.29 1.08 1.08
CA PHE A 91 12.86 0.54 2.31
C PHE A 91 14.36 0.87 2.42
N ASP A 92 15.14 0.65 1.36
CA ASP A 92 16.57 0.97 1.34
C ASP A 92 16.82 2.47 1.58
N GLN A 93 16.02 3.34 1.00
CA GLN A 93 16.11 4.79 1.23
C GLN A 93 15.71 5.17 2.66
N GLY A 94 14.71 4.50 3.24
CA GLY A 94 14.30 4.69 4.63
C GLY A 94 15.44 4.36 5.59
N ASP A 95 16.10 3.23 5.39
CA ASP A 95 17.22 2.78 6.20
C ASP A 95 18.42 3.73 6.10
N MET A 96 18.72 4.22 4.89
CA MET A 96 19.77 5.20 4.68
C MET A 96 19.50 6.52 5.41
N LYS A 97 18.25 7.00 5.37
CA LYS A 97 17.84 8.21 6.10
C LYS A 97 17.94 7.99 7.63
N ALA A 98 17.47 6.86 8.13
CA ALA A 98 17.55 6.52 9.55
C ALA A 98 19.02 6.45 10.03
N THR A 99 19.89 5.85 9.26
CA THR A 99 21.35 5.76 9.56
C THR A 99 21.99 7.15 9.59
N VAL A 100 21.68 8.03 8.63
CA VAL A 100 22.19 9.40 8.60
C VAL A 100 21.69 10.21 9.79
N GLN A 101 20.41 10.09 10.14
CA GLN A 101 19.83 10.75 11.32
C GLN A 101 20.48 10.27 12.62
N ALA A 102 20.66 8.97 12.78
CA ALA A 102 21.31 8.39 13.97
C ALA A 102 22.76 8.90 14.09
N SER A 103 23.52 8.97 13.00
CA SER A 103 24.89 9.49 13.00
C SER A 103 24.94 10.99 13.31
N ALA A 104 23.97 11.76 12.86
CA ALA A 104 23.85 13.20 13.17
C ALA A 104 23.53 13.44 14.66
N LEU A 105 22.71 12.59 15.28
CA LEU A 105 22.43 12.63 16.71
C LEU A 105 23.70 12.38 17.54
N VAL A 106 24.50 11.39 17.15
CA VAL A 106 25.77 11.06 17.82
C VAL A 106 26.79 12.18 17.68
N SER A 107 26.80 12.88 16.55
CA SER A 107 27.73 13.99 16.28
C SER A 107 27.30 15.34 16.88
N GLY A 108 26.16 15.40 17.60
CA GLY A 108 25.68 16.61 18.29
C GLY A 108 25.15 17.69 17.33
N VAL A 109 24.97 17.40 16.05
CA VAL A 109 24.42 18.33 15.04
C VAL A 109 22.90 18.23 14.93
N ALA A 110 22.24 17.47 15.82
CA ALA A 110 20.80 17.26 15.81
C ALA A 110 20.06 18.48 16.38
N SER A 111 19.95 19.51 15.59
CA SER A 111 18.90 20.50 15.73
C SER A 111 17.95 20.34 14.54
N MET A 112 16.78 19.73 14.85
CA MET A 112 15.52 19.86 14.13
C MET A 112 15.43 19.28 12.72
N VAL A 113 14.73 18.20 12.60
CA VAL A 113 13.46 18.16 11.84
C VAL A 113 12.72 16.87 12.19
N THR A 114 12.01 16.85 13.27
CA THR A 114 10.98 15.84 13.47
C THR A 114 9.63 16.53 13.25
N ASN A 115 9.18 16.49 12.02
CA ASN A 115 7.77 16.64 11.76
C ASN A 115 7.15 15.23 11.92
N ASP A 116 6.71 14.91 13.15
CA ASP A 116 6.13 13.62 13.52
C ASP A 116 4.85 13.26 12.76
N ASN A 117 4.34 14.17 11.91
CA ASN A 117 3.12 13.97 11.13
C ASN A 117 3.33 13.33 9.75
N ALA A 118 4.52 12.89 9.42
CA ALA A 118 4.83 12.30 8.13
C ALA A 118 5.74 11.06 8.27
N ILE A 119 5.57 10.25 9.31
CA ILE A 119 6.22 8.94 9.35
C ILE A 119 5.48 8.09 8.33
N ALA A 120 6.03 8.03 7.13
CA ALA A 120 5.63 7.05 6.12
C ALA A 120 5.73 5.66 6.75
N TYR A 121 4.80 4.76 6.41
CA TYR A 121 4.83 3.38 6.88
C TYR A 121 6.24 2.78 6.69
N PRO A 122 6.93 2.39 7.77
CA PRO A 122 8.35 1.97 7.68
C PRO A 122 8.52 0.54 7.16
N GLY A 123 7.42 -0.22 7.10
CA GLY A 123 7.45 -1.67 6.87
C GLY A 123 8.00 -2.44 8.07
N ASP A 124 7.34 -3.54 8.41
CA ASP A 124 7.87 -4.46 9.40
C ASP A 124 9.04 -5.26 8.83
N ALA A 125 9.95 -5.69 9.70
CA ALA A 125 11.15 -6.41 9.30
C ALA A 125 10.85 -7.70 8.50
N TYR A 126 9.80 -8.45 8.88
CA TYR A 126 9.35 -9.62 8.13
C TYR A 126 8.77 -9.25 6.74
N GLU A 127 8.14 -8.09 6.58
CA GLU A 127 7.61 -7.66 5.29
C GLU A 127 8.71 -7.40 4.28
N ARG A 128 9.84 -6.86 4.73
CA ARG A 128 11.02 -6.66 3.88
C ARG A 128 11.54 -7.98 3.32
N VAL A 129 11.57 -9.04 4.14
CA VAL A 129 11.91 -10.40 3.68
C VAL A 129 10.90 -10.88 2.64
N PHE A 130 9.60 -10.69 2.90
CA PHE A 130 8.55 -11.12 1.98
C PHE A 130 8.55 -10.35 0.67
N VAL A 131 8.89 -9.07 0.65
CA VAL A 131 9.03 -8.29 -0.59
C VAL A 131 10.01 -8.97 -1.53
N HIS A 132 11.20 -9.33 -1.06
CA HIS A 132 12.20 -10.02 -1.85
C HIS A 132 11.77 -11.44 -2.25
N ALA A 133 11.11 -12.17 -1.35
CA ALA A 133 10.60 -13.51 -1.65
C ALA A 133 9.51 -13.49 -2.75
N PHE A 134 8.56 -12.56 -2.68
CA PHE A 134 7.53 -12.40 -3.70
C PHE A 134 8.12 -11.87 -5.02
N GLN A 135 9.11 -11.00 -4.95
CA GLN A 135 9.82 -10.52 -6.12
C GLN A 135 10.57 -11.65 -6.84
N ALA A 136 11.24 -12.53 -6.08
CA ALA A 136 11.85 -13.73 -6.65
C ALA A 136 10.81 -14.61 -7.37
N PHE A 137 9.61 -14.74 -6.80
CA PHE A 137 8.51 -15.47 -7.44
C PHE A 137 8.08 -14.81 -8.76
N ASN A 138 7.97 -13.48 -8.82
CA ASN A 138 7.68 -12.76 -10.06
C ASN A 138 8.73 -13.04 -11.13
N TYR A 139 10.02 -12.97 -10.78
CA TYR A 139 11.10 -13.28 -11.70
C TYR A 139 11.04 -14.72 -12.23
N LEU A 140 10.71 -15.70 -11.36
CA LEU A 140 10.54 -17.09 -11.80
C LEU A 140 9.36 -17.24 -12.76
N ALA A 141 8.22 -16.63 -12.46
CA ALA A 141 7.05 -16.65 -13.33
C ALA A 141 7.33 -16.02 -14.71
N LEU A 142 8.16 -14.97 -14.73
CA LEU A 142 8.65 -14.31 -15.94
C LEU A 142 9.82 -15.04 -16.64
N LYS A 143 10.24 -16.21 -16.13
CA LYS A 143 11.37 -17.01 -16.64
C LYS A 143 12.72 -16.28 -16.58
N GLN A 144 12.91 -15.43 -15.59
CA GLN A 144 14.11 -14.61 -15.34
C GLN A 144 14.86 -15.16 -14.11
N ALA A 145 15.47 -16.33 -14.22
CA ALA A 145 16.08 -17.05 -13.09
C ALA A 145 17.18 -16.26 -12.38
N ASP A 146 18.00 -15.51 -13.11
CA ASP A 146 19.08 -14.71 -12.54
C ASP A 146 18.52 -13.61 -11.61
N GLY A 147 17.42 -12.97 -12.00
CA GLY A 147 16.72 -11.99 -11.16
C GLY A 147 16.16 -12.61 -9.88
N ALA A 148 15.59 -13.81 -10.00
CA ALA A 148 15.08 -14.54 -8.85
C ALA A 148 16.20 -14.87 -7.83
N GLU A 149 17.38 -15.29 -8.32
CA GLU A 149 18.52 -15.59 -7.45
C GLU A 149 18.99 -14.34 -6.67
N VAL A 150 19.03 -13.18 -7.32
CA VAL A 150 19.37 -11.92 -6.66
C VAL A 150 18.39 -11.61 -5.54
N GLU A 151 17.10 -11.73 -5.79
CA GLU A 151 16.08 -11.43 -4.80
C GLU A 151 16.09 -12.43 -3.63
N LEU A 152 16.34 -13.71 -3.88
CA LEU A 152 16.49 -14.71 -2.82
C LEU A 152 17.71 -14.42 -1.91
N ARG A 153 18.81 -13.92 -2.47
CA ARG A 153 19.96 -13.48 -1.66
C ARG A 153 19.59 -12.27 -0.80
N ARG A 154 18.89 -11.29 -1.36
CA ARG A 154 18.39 -10.12 -0.61
C ARG A 154 17.44 -10.54 0.52
N ALA A 155 16.51 -11.46 0.27
CA ALA A 155 15.64 -12.01 1.31
C ALA A 155 16.45 -12.65 2.45
N ALA A 156 17.48 -13.46 2.12
CA ALA A 156 18.36 -14.09 3.10
C ALA A 156 19.18 -13.07 3.88
N ASP A 157 19.63 -11.99 3.23
CA ASP A 157 20.37 -10.90 3.89
C ASP A 157 19.46 -10.14 4.86
N GLN A 158 18.25 -9.79 4.47
CA GLN A 158 17.25 -9.17 5.34
C GLN A 158 16.94 -10.06 6.54
N GLN A 159 16.74 -11.36 6.33
CA GLN A 159 16.45 -12.32 7.42
C GLN A 159 17.59 -12.42 8.43
N ARG A 160 18.86 -12.28 8.02
CA ARG A 160 19.99 -12.30 8.93
C ARG A 160 20.12 -11.04 9.80
N ASN A 161 19.50 -9.96 9.38
CA ASN A 161 19.52 -8.67 10.06
C ASN A 161 18.32 -8.45 10.99
N LEU A 162 17.42 -9.45 11.11
CA LEU A 162 16.32 -9.48 12.07
C LEU A 162 16.80 -9.88 13.46
#